data_2df63d5e2d09a320c7dd3542b3ac68c9
#
_entry.id   2df63d5e2d09a320c7dd3542b3ac68c9
#
_cell.length_a   1.000
_cell.length_b   1.000
_cell.length_c   1.000
_cell.angle_alpha   90.00
_cell.angle_beta   90.00
_cell.angle_gamma   90.00
#
_symmetry.space_group_name_H-M   'P 1'
#
loop_
_entity.id
_entity.type
_entity.pdbx_description
1 polymer ?
#
loop_
_entity_poly.entity_id
_entity_poly.type
_entity_poly.pdbx_seq_one_letter_code
_entity_poly.pdbx_strand_id
1 'polypeptide(L)'
;LSPEEIERFKEKAARFSIPVVAHDSYLINLASPNDALWEKSIAAFREELERCEVLGIPYLVTHPGSYGEAGLEFGIQRVADALNRLHADLPGYRVMTLLETTAGQGTSLGYRFEQLAAIVERIKQPERVGYCFDTCHVFAAGYELRTPEGYAATMDEFDRILGLDRLFVFHLNDSKRELGSRIDRHEHIGRGKIGLDGFRWLVNDPRFRDHPGLLETEKSPDLHEDVDNLRVLRSLVEQ
;
A
#
# COMPACT_ATOMS: atom_id res chain seq x y z
N LEU A 1 -16.19 12.16 -13.97
CA LEU A 1 -16.02 11.23 -15.10
C LEU A 1 -17.34 11.13 -15.87
N SER A 2 -17.30 11.24 -17.21
CA SER A 2 -18.48 10.98 -18.03
C SER A 2 -18.75 9.48 -18.18
N PRO A 3 -19.99 9.07 -18.51
CA PRO A 3 -20.27 7.65 -18.77
C PRO A 3 -19.37 7.05 -19.86
N GLU A 4 -19.05 7.81 -20.91
CA GLU A 4 -18.19 7.34 -21.99
C GLU A 4 -16.73 7.14 -21.53
N GLU A 5 -16.23 7.99 -20.64
CA GLU A 5 -14.88 7.85 -20.05
C GLU A 5 -14.81 6.58 -19.19
N ILE A 6 -15.87 6.32 -18.41
CA ILE A 6 -15.97 5.13 -17.54
C ILE A 6 -15.95 3.86 -18.39
N GLU A 7 -16.81 3.77 -19.41
CA GLU A 7 -16.86 2.59 -20.28
C GLU A 7 -15.53 2.38 -21.02
N ARG A 8 -14.92 3.44 -21.55
CA ARG A 8 -13.61 3.36 -22.23
C ARG A 8 -12.50 2.89 -21.29
N PHE A 9 -12.55 3.29 -20.01
CA PHE A 9 -11.60 2.80 -19.00
C PHE A 9 -11.78 1.32 -18.78
N LYS A 10 -13.01 0.87 -18.52
CA LYS A 10 -13.35 -0.54 -18.28
C LYS A 10 -12.96 -1.45 -19.45
N GLU A 11 -13.25 -1.04 -20.68
CA GLU A 11 -12.85 -1.76 -21.89
C GLU A 11 -11.33 -1.91 -22.00
N LYS A 12 -10.57 -0.84 -21.64
CA LYS A 12 -9.11 -0.91 -21.65
C LYS A 12 -8.59 -1.80 -20.51
N ALA A 13 -9.09 -1.64 -19.30
CA ALA A 13 -8.67 -2.41 -18.14
C ALA A 13 -8.91 -3.92 -18.36
N ALA A 14 -10.03 -4.30 -19.00
CA ALA A 14 -10.35 -5.69 -19.30
C ALA A 14 -9.34 -6.39 -20.24
N ARG A 15 -8.46 -5.64 -20.90
CA ARG A 15 -7.40 -6.21 -21.78
C ARG A 15 -6.17 -6.66 -21.00
N PHE A 16 -6.05 -6.31 -19.73
CA PHE A 16 -4.91 -6.67 -18.89
C PHE A 16 -5.27 -7.87 -18.00
N SER A 17 -4.30 -8.74 -17.78
CA SER A 17 -4.46 -9.92 -16.92
C SER A 17 -4.35 -9.61 -15.43
N ILE A 18 -3.88 -8.41 -15.09
CA ILE A 18 -3.73 -7.95 -13.70
C ILE A 18 -4.75 -6.86 -13.39
N PRO A 19 -5.26 -6.76 -12.16
CA PRO A 19 -6.17 -5.70 -11.77
C PRO A 19 -5.48 -4.33 -11.83
N VAL A 20 -6.27 -3.29 -12.14
CA VAL A 20 -5.85 -1.92 -11.89
C VAL A 20 -5.98 -1.67 -10.39
N VAL A 21 -4.96 -1.06 -9.80
CA VAL A 21 -4.93 -0.65 -8.40
C VAL A 21 -4.86 0.88 -8.36
N ALA A 22 -5.65 1.50 -7.50
CA ALA A 22 -5.57 2.94 -7.26
C ALA A 22 -4.85 3.21 -5.94
N HIS A 23 -4.18 4.35 -5.87
CA HIS A 23 -3.66 4.92 -4.63
C HIS A 23 -4.35 6.26 -4.38
N ASP A 24 -4.69 6.57 -3.14
CA ASP A 24 -5.32 7.84 -2.79
C ASP A 24 -4.32 9.02 -2.86
N SER A 25 -4.85 10.24 -2.73
CA SER A 25 -4.02 11.43 -2.72
C SER A 25 -3.20 11.52 -1.43
N TYR A 26 -1.90 11.84 -1.54
CA TYR A 26 -1.00 12.11 -0.40
C TYR A 26 -1.48 13.25 0.54
N LEU A 27 -2.48 14.01 0.12
CA LEU A 27 -3.11 15.05 0.94
C LEU A 27 -4.13 14.50 1.95
N ILE A 28 -4.56 13.25 1.77
CA ILE A 28 -5.50 12.58 2.65
C ILE A 28 -4.75 12.13 3.92
N ASN A 29 -5.27 12.51 5.07
CA ASN A 29 -4.74 12.11 6.38
C ASN A 29 -5.89 11.68 7.30
N LEU A 30 -6.22 10.39 7.28
CA LEU A 30 -7.28 9.81 8.10
C LEU A 30 -6.93 9.74 9.59
N ALA A 31 -5.64 9.92 9.95
CA ALA A 31 -5.15 9.98 11.34
C ALA A 31 -5.07 11.41 11.89
N SER A 32 -5.47 12.43 11.12
CA SER A 32 -5.27 13.83 11.49
C SER A 32 -5.88 14.19 12.83
N PRO A 33 -5.14 14.87 13.74
CA PRO A 33 -5.69 15.42 14.98
C PRO A 33 -6.49 16.70 14.76
N ASN A 34 -6.39 17.33 13.59
CA ASN A 34 -7.18 18.50 13.23
C ASN A 34 -8.52 18.04 12.62
N ASP A 35 -9.63 18.36 13.29
CA ASP A 35 -10.96 17.92 12.88
C ASP A 35 -11.35 18.41 11.48
N ALA A 36 -11.04 19.64 11.12
CA ALA A 36 -11.36 20.19 9.80
C ALA A 36 -10.57 19.47 8.69
N LEU A 37 -9.30 19.15 8.92
CA LEU A 37 -8.50 18.38 7.98
C LEU A 37 -8.97 16.92 7.91
N TRP A 38 -9.36 16.33 9.03
CA TRP A 38 -9.90 14.97 9.08
C TRP A 38 -11.21 14.84 8.29
N GLU A 39 -12.16 15.77 8.51
CA GLU A 39 -13.42 15.79 7.74
C GLU A 39 -13.16 15.97 6.23
N LYS A 40 -12.23 16.85 5.87
CA LYS A 40 -11.82 17.02 4.48
C LYS A 40 -11.18 15.75 3.90
N SER A 41 -10.37 15.05 4.69
CA SER A 41 -9.74 13.79 4.29
C SER A 41 -10.77 12.69 4.08
N ILE A 42 -11.76 12.56 4.97
CA ILE A 42 -12.87 11.62 4.80
C ILE A 42 -13.66 11.92 3.52
N ALA A 43 -13.98 13.19 3.28
CA ALA A 43 -14.71 13.58 2.07
C ALA A 43 -13.91 13.25 0.79
N ALA A 44 -12.60 13.54 0.77
CA ALA A 44 -11.74 13.22 -0.35
C ALA A 44 -11.60 11.70 -0.54
N PHE A 45 -11.39 10.93 0.53
CA PHE A 45 -11.29 9.47 0.44
C PHE A 45 -12.60 8.82 -0.02
N ARG A 46 -13.76 9.39 0.37
CA ARG A 46 -15.06 8.99 -0.17
C ARG A 46 -15.10 9.11 -1.70
N GLU A 47 -14.68 10.25 -2.24
CA GLU A 47 -14.63 10.46 -3.70
C GLU A 47 -13.74 9.43 -4.40
N GLU A 48 -12.60 9.06 -3.79
CA GLU A 48 -11.73 8.02 -4.34
C GLU A 48 -12.38 6.64 -4.32
N LEU A 49 -13.06 6.27 -3.22
CA LEU A 49 -13.84 5.01 -3.14
C LEU A 49 -14.96 4.98 -4.19
N GLU A 50 -15.73 6.07 -4.35
CA GLU A 50 -16.79 6.19 -5.34
C GLU A 50 -16.26 6.08 -6.77
N ARG A 51 -15.11 6.69 -7.07
CA ARG A 51 -14.41 6.57 -8.36
C ARG A 51 -13.96 5.14 -8.62
N CYS A 52 -13.34 4.49 -7.63
CA CYS A 52 -12.90 3.10 -7.75
C CYS A 52 -14.09 2.17 -8.02
N GLU A 53 -15.19 2.30 -7.27
CA GLU A 53 -16.39 1.49 -7.45
C GLU A 53 -16.98 1.65 -8.86
N VAL A 54 -17.13 2.90 -9.32
CA VAL A 54 -17.67 3.21 -10.65
C VAL A 54 -16.77 2.69 -11.77
N LEU A 55 -15.44 2.78 -11.62
CA LEU A 55 -14.47 2.28 -12.59
C LEU A 55 -14.25 0.76 -12.52
N GLY A 56 -14.76 0.10 -11.48
CA GLY A 56 -14.52 -1.33 -11.24
C GLY A 56 -13.09 -1.64 -10.78
N ILE A 57 -12.43 -0.68 -10.13
CA ILE A 57 -11.10 -0.85 -9.52
C ILE A 57 -11.28 -1.56 -8.18
N PRO A 58 -10.68 -2.75 -7.99
CA PRO A 58 -10.96 -3.57 -6.79
C PRO A 58 -10.24 -3.06 -5.54
N TYR A 59 -9.14 -2.34 -5.67
CA TYR A 59 -8.27 -1.96 -4.57
C TYR A 59 -7.95 -0.47 -4.61
N LEU A 60 -8.14 0.20 -3.45
CA LEU A 60 -7.69 1.56 -3.18
C LEU A 60 -6.67 1.51 -2.04
N VAL A 61 -5.41 1.76 -2.37
CA VAL A 61 -4.31 1.82 -1.41
C VAL A 61 -4.31 3.19 -0.73
N THR A 62 -4.01 3.21 0.56
CA THR A 62 -3.88 4.44 1.35
C THR A 62 -2.83 4.29 2.45
N HIS A 63 -2.05 5.34 2.68
CA HIS A 63 -1.30 5.48 3.92
C HIS A 63 -2.27 5.75 5.07
N PRO A 64 -2.16 5.08 6.23
CA PRO A 64 -3.07 5.34 7.35
C PRO A 64 -3.09 6.81 7.80
N GLY A 65 -2.00 7.53 7.58
CA GLY A 65 -1.85 8.94 7.90
C GLY A 65 -0.89 9.21 9.06
N SER A 66 -0.90 10.46 9.53
CA SER A 66 0.00 10.96 10.56
C SER A 66 -0.78 11.57 11.72
N TYR A 67 -0.44 11.16 12.96
CA TYR A 67 -1.14 11.56 14.17
C TYR A 67 -0.59 12.85 14.83
N GLY A 68 0.49 13.42 14.30
CA GLY A 68 1.09 14.64 14.85
C GLY A 68 1.46 14.50 16.33
N GLU A 69 1.02 15.46 17.14
CA GLU A 69 1.28 15.48 18.59
C GLU A 69 0.20 14.77 19.43
N ALA A 70 -0.89 14.30 18.80
CA ALA A 70 -2.01 13.71 19.54
C ALA A 70 -1.72 12.28 20.06
N GLY A 71 -0.66 11.65 19.56
CA GLY A 71 -0.24 10.33 20.00
C GLY A 71 -0.77 9.18 19.14
N LEU A 72 -0.07 8.06 19.24
CA LEU A 72 -0.28 6.88 18.43
C LEU A 72 -1.71 6.34 18.54
N GLU A 73 -2.19 6.15 19.76
CA GLU A 73 -3.51 5.57 20.05
C GLU A 73 -4.65 6.42 19.46
N PHE A 74 -4.52 7.76 19.58
CA PHE A 74 -5.46 8.69 18.97
C PHE A 74 -5.51 8.54 17.46
N GLY A 75 -4.34 8.47 16.81
CA GLY A 75 -4.25 8.31 15.36
C GLY A 75 -4.88 7.00 14.87
N ILE A 76 -4.59 5.89 15.55
CA ILE A 76 -5.20 4.57 15.27
C ILE A 76 -6.73 4.66 15.33
N GLN A 77 -7.26 5.26 16.40
CA GLN A 77 -8.71 5.40 16.57
C GLN A 77 -9.31 6.28 15.46
N ARG A 78 -8.66 7.37 15.08
CA ARG A 78 -9.13 8.27 14.00
C ARG A 78 -9.24 7.57 12.66
N VAL A 79 -8.26 6.75 12.29
CA VAL A 79 -8.30 5.97 11.05
C VAL A 79 -9.49 4.99 11.08
N ALA A 80 -9.63 4.26 12.19
CA ALA A 80 -10.72 3.30 12.33
C ALA A 80 -12.10 3.98 12.28
N ASP A 81 -12.27 5.12 12.94
CA ASP A 81 -13.52 5.90 12.92
C ASP A 81 -13.84 6.42 11.52
N ALA A 82 -12.83 6.90 10.77
CA ALA A 82 -13.00 7.35 9.40
C ALA A 82 -13.48 6.21 8.49
N LEU A 83 -12.82 5.05 8.54
CA LEU A 83 -13.17 3.90 7.73
C LEU A 83 -14.54 3.32 8.14
N ASN A 84 -14.85 3.24 9.43
CA ASN A 84 -16.16 2.82 9.92
C ASN A 84 -17.28 3.71 9.39
N ARG A 85 -17.09 5.03 9.38
CA ARG A 85 -18.04 6.00 8.84
C ARG A 85 -18.22 5.80 7.33
N LEU A 86 -17.12 5.70 6.58
CA LEU A 86 -17.15 5.50 5.13
C LEU A 86 -17.83 4.17 4.75
N HIS A 87 -17.53 3.08 5.46
CA HIS A 87 -18.17 1.79 5.22
C HIS A 87 -19.68 1.82 5.50
N ALA A 88 -20.11 2.55 6.54
CA ALA A 88 -21.53 2.71 6.86
C ALA A 88 -22.27 3.57 5.81
N ASP A 89 -21.60 4.60 5.30
CA ASP A 89 -22.16 5.52 4.32
C ASP A 89 -22.18 4.95 2.88
N LEU A 90 -21.30 3.98 2.59
CA LEU A 90 -21.14 3.35 1.28
C LEU A 90 -21.43 1.82 1.36
N PRO A 91 -22.68 1.44 1.69
CA PRO A 91 -23.04 0.03 1.79
C PRO A 91 -23.01 -0.66 0.42
N GLY A 92 -22.52 -1.90 0.37
CA GLY A 92 -22.51 -2.71 -0.84
C GLY A 92 -21.38 -2.39 -1.83
N TYR A 93 -20.48 -1.44 -1.52
CA TYR A 93 -19.29 -1.21 -2.33
C TYR A 93 -18.33 -2.40 -2.24
N ARG A 94 -17.77 -2.77 -3.39
CA ARG A 94 -16.87 -3.92 -3.54
C ARG A 94 -15.41 -3.52 -3.49
N VAL A 95 -15.11 -2.23 -3.72
CA VAL A 95 -13.75 -1.71 -3.59
C VAL A 95 -13.25 -1.94 -2.15
N MET A 96 -12.07 -2.53 -2.04
CA MET A 96 -11.40 -2.79 -0.78
C MET A 96 -10.38 -1.69 -0.50
N THR A 97 -10.37 -1.17 0.72
CA THR A 97 -9.31 -0.28 1.20
C THR A 97 -8.10 -1.10 1.59
N LEU A 98 -6.93 -0.81 1.02
CA LEU A 98 -5.68 -1.44 1.42
C LEU A 98 -4.85 -0.46 2.26
N LEU A 99 -4.66 -0.79 3.54
CA LEU A 99 -3.75 -0.05 4.40
C LEU A 99 -2.31 -0.41 4.01
N GLU A 100 -1.54 0.60 3.65
CA GLU A 100 -0.17 0.41 3.24
C GLU A 100 0.79 0.43 4.43
N THR A 101 1.79 -0.46 4.39
CA THR A 101 2.95 -0.37 5.27
C THR A 101 3.72 0.91 4.96
N THR A 102 4.17 1.66 5.96
CA THR A 102 4.88 2.93 5.79
C THR A 102 6.29 2.89 6.37
N ALA A 103 7.14 3.81 5.94
CA ALA A 103 8.49 3.95 6.50
C ALA A 103 8.51 4.47 7.95
N GLY A 104 7.41 5.04 8.43
CA GLY A 104 7.33 5.64 9.76
C GLY A 104 8.04 6.98 9.86
N GLN A 105 8.14 7.73 8.77
CA GLN A 105 8.72 9.06 8.78
C GLN A 105 7.85 10.01 9.63
N GLY A 106 8.48 10.75 10.54
CA GLY A 106 7.76 11.62 11.48
C GLY A 106 6.82 10.85 12.39
N THR A 107 5.52 11.13 12.30
CA THR A 107 4.44 10.50 13.08
C THR A 107 3.49 9.68 12.20
N SER A 108 3.97 9.19 11.04
CA SER A 108 3.20 8.32 10.14
C SER A 108 2.92 6.97 10.78
N LEU A 109 1.65 6.54 10.70
CA LEU A 109 1.18 5.22 11.11
C LEU A 109 1.53 4.16 10.06
N GLY A 110 1.58 2.90 10.47
CA GLY A 110 1.73 1.76 9.56
C GLY A 110 3.15 1.25 9.40
N TYR A 111 4.15 1.83 10.10
CA TYR A 111 5.53 1.34 10.05
C TYR A 111 5.78 0.12 10.96
N ARG A 112 4.85 -0.22 11.82
CA ARG A 112 4.80 -1.48 12.55
C ARG A 112 3.53 -2.21 12.20
N PHE A 113 3.63 -3.51 11.95
CA PHE A 113 2.49 -4.33 11.59
C PHE A 113 1.40 -4.30 12.66
N GLU A 114 1.78 -4.22 13.94
CA GLU A 114 0.85 -4.08 15.07
C GLU A 114 -0.01 -2.80 14.97
N GLN A 115 0.49 -1.74 14.36
CA GLN A 115 -0.31 -0.52 14.17
C GLN A 115 -1.43 -0.73 13.17
N LEU A 116 -1.16 -1.45 12.07
CA LEU A 116 -2.17 -1.82 11.08
C LEU A 116 -3.19 -2.79 11.68
N ALA A 117 -2.72 -3.79 12.44
CA ALA A 117 -3.60 -4.72 13.17
C ALA A 117 -4.54 -3.96 14.12
N ALA A 118 -3.97 -3.05 14.93
CA ALA A 118 -4.75 -2.26 15.89
C ALA A 118 -5.80 -1.34 15.24
N ILE A 119 -5.55 -0.85 14.02
CA ILE A 119 -6.57 -0.14 13.22
C ILE A 119 -7.71 -1.11 12.85
N VAL A 120 -7.35 -2.26 12.27
CA VAL A 120 -8.31 -3.23 11.73
C VAL A 120 -9.16 -3.86 12.84
N GLU A 121 -8.61 -4.11 14.03
CA GLU A 121 -9.34 -4.59 15.21
C GLU A 121 -10.50 -3.67 15.63
N ARG A 122 -10.44 -2.39 15.26
CA ARG A 122 -11.47 -1.37 15.55
C ARG A 122 -12.45 -1.16 14.41
N ILE A 123 -12.25 -1.85 13.28
CA ILE A 123 -13.12 -1.73 12.11
C ILE A 123 -14.30 -2.71 12.23
N LYS A 124 -15.51 -2.19 12.00
CA LYS A 124 -16.75 -2.97 12.10
C LYS A 124 -16.97 -3.92 10.92
N GLN A 125 -16.39 -3.61 9.76
CA GLN A 125 -16.45 -4.40 8.53
C GLN A 125 -15.02 -4.71 8.07
N PRO A 126 -14.26 -5.53 8.83
CA PRO A 126 -12.84 -5.78 8.54
C PRO A 126 -12.62 -6.50 7.21
N GLU A 127 -13.62 -7.20 6.68
CA GLU A 127 -13.58 -7.86 5.37
C GLU A 127 -13.43 -6.88 4.20
N ARG A 128 -13.69 -5.58 4.42
CA ARG A 128 -13.51 -4.51 3.43
C ARG A 128 -12.11 -3.86 3.49
N VAL A 129 -11.25 -4.35 4.35
CA VAL A 129 -9.89 -3.80 4.53
C VAL A 129 -8.86 -4.91 4.36
N GLY A 130 -7.84 -4.65 3.57
CA GLY A 130 -6.67 -5.49 3.40
C GLY A 130 -5.40 -4.68 3.52
N TYR A 131 -4.29 -5.23 3.01
CA TYR A 131 -2.98 -4.62 3.13
C TYR A 131 -2.28 -4.50 1.78
N CYS A 132 -1.47 -3.44 1.67
CA CYS A 132 -0.45 -3.26 0.67
C CYS A 132 0.93 -3.28 1.35
N PHE A 133 1.85 -4.08 0.82
CA PHE A 133 3.21 -4.20 1.34
C PHE A 133 4.17 -3.43 0.42
N ASP A 134 4.72 -2.31 0.90
CA ASP A 134 5.78 -1.59 0.18
C ASP A 134 7.16 -2.02 0.67
N THR A 135 7.99 -2.48 -0.26
CA THR A 135 9.33 -3.01 0.06
C THR A 135 10.29 -1.94 0.58
N CYS A 136 10.24 -0.71 0.06
CA CYS A 136 11.04 0.41 0.56
C CYS A 136 10.60 0.79 1.97
N HIS A 137 9.30 0.87 2.21
CA HIS A 137 8.73 1.29 3.47
C HIS A 137 9.06 0.32 4.61
N VAL A 138 8.84 -0.97 4.41
CA VAL A 138 9.14 -1.98 5.44
C VAL A 138 10.65 -2.06 5.72
N PHE A 139 11.48 -1.95 4.68
CA PHE A 139 12.93 -1.88 4.85
C PHE A 139 13.35 -0.64 5.65
N ALA A 140 12.83 0.53 5.31
CA ALA A 140 13.08 1.75 6.05
C ALA A 140 12.53 1.70 7.48
N ALA A 141 11.45 0.93 7.74
CA ALA A 141 10.90 0.69 9.07
C ALA A 141 11.74 -0.28 9.93
N GLY A 142 12.69 -1.00 9.32
CA GLY A 142 13.62 -1.88 10.01
C GLY A 142 13.40 -3.38 9.80
N TYR A 143 12.54 -3.77 8.86
CA TYR A 143 12.32 -5.17 8.48
C TYR A 143 13.34 -5.58 7.40
N GLU A 144 14.08 -6.63 7.66
CA GLU A 144 15.16 -7.08 6.77
C GLU A 144 14.61 -7.85 5.57
N LEU A 145 15.04 -7.47 4.36
CA LEU A 145 14.63 -8.13 3.12
C LEU A 145 15.79 -8.70 2.31
N ARG A 146 17.05 -8.35 2.65
CA ARG A 146 18.23 -8.63 1.83
C ARG A 146 18.73 -10.05 1.92
N THR A 147 18.47 -10.73 3.03
CA THR A 147 18.89 -12.11 3.23
C THR A 147 17.69 -13.05 3.27
N PRO A 148 17.84 -14.34 2.87
CA PRO A 148 16.73 -15.28 2.91
C PRO A 148 16.13 -15.44 4.31
N GLU A 149 16.94 -15.42 5.35
CA GLU A 149 16.49 -15.51 6.75
C GLU A 149 15.74 -14.24 7.18
N GLY A 150 16.25 -13.07 6.79
CA GLY A 150 15.61 -11.78 7.07
C GLY A 150 14.28 -11.64 6.37
N TYR A 151 14.23 -11.98 5.07
CA TYR A 151 13.00 -12.00 4.29
C TYR A 151 11.97 -12.96 4.91
N ALA A 152 12.37 -14.20 5.21
CA ALA A 152 11.48 -15.17 5.82
C ALA A 152 10.93 -14.67 7.17
N ALA A 153 11.80 -14.16 8.05
CA ALA A 153 11.39 -13.62 9.34
C ALA A 153 10.41 -12.44 9.21
N THR A 154 10.64 -11.54 8.23
CA THR A 154 9.74 -10.42 7.96
C THR A 154 8.36 -10.90 7.49
N MET A 155 8.31 -11.86 6.56
CA MET A 155 7.04 -12.38 6.07
C MET A 155 6.31 -13.23 7.10
N ASP A 156 7.03 -13.99 7.93
CA ASP A 156 6.45 -14.75 9.05
C ASP A 156 5.87 -13.81 10.12
N GLU A 157 6.54 -12.68 10.39
CA GLU A 157 6.02 -11.68 11.32
C GLU A 157 4.77 -11.00 10.74
N PHE A 158 4.78 -10.67 9.45
CA PHE A 158 3.60 -10.14 8.77
C PHE A 158 2.42 -11.11 8.84
N ASP A 159 2.65 -12.39 8.51
CA ASP A 159 1.60 -13.42 8.54
C ASP A 159 1.01 -13.57 9.95
N ARG A 160 1.87 -13.66 10.94
CA ARG A 160 1.45 -13.82 12.35
C ARG A 160 0.61 -12.66 12.87
N ILE A 161 0.88 -11.42 12.42
CA ILE A 161 0.22 -10.21 12.95
C ILE A 161 -0.96 -9.80 12.08
N LEU A 162 -0.82 -9.84 10.75
CA LEU A 162 -1.76 -9.29 9.80
C LEU A 162 -2.50 -10.34 8.97
N GLY A 163 -1.90 -11.51 8.79
CA GLY A 163 -2.38 -12.57 7.90
C GLY A 163 -2.02 -12.30 6.42
N LEU A 164 -1.34 -13.26 5.78
CA LEU A 164 -1.01 -13.17 4.36
C LEU A 164 -2.23 -13.28 3.45
N ASP A 165 -3.30 -13.88 3.93
CA ASP A 165 -4.60 -13.97 3.23
C ASP A 165 -5.28 -12.60 3.04
N ARG A 166 -4.80 -11.57 3.75
CA ARG A 166 -5.26 -10.19 3.63
C ARG A 166 -4.26 -9.25 2.94
N LEU A 167 -3.16 -9.78 2.46
CA LEU A 167 -2.19 -9.06 1.64
C LEU A 167 -2.61 -9.19 0.18
N PHE A 168 -2.89 -8.07 -0.49
CA PHE A 168 -3.44 -8.09 -1.86
C PHE A 168 -2.53 -7.44 -2.90
N VAL A 169 -1.65 -6.53 -2.49
CA VAL A 169 -0.83 -5.72 -3.39
C VAL A 169 0.56 -5.54 -2.82
N PHE A 170 1.56 -5.55 -3.70
CA PHE A 170 2.92 -5.12 -3.39
C PHE A 170 3.25 -3.82 -4.12
N HIS A 171 3.89 -2.88 -3.43
CA HIS A 171 4.68 -1.83 -4.05
C HIS A 171 6.15 -2.28 -4.06
N LEU A 172 6.71 -2.38 -5.26
CA LEU A 172 8.06 -2.89 -5.50
C LEU A 172 9.00 -1.72 -5.73
N ASN A 173 9.55 -1.19 -4.65
CA ASN A 173 10.43 -0.04 -4.66
C ASN A 173 11.72 -0.37 -3.91
N ASP A 174 12.89 -0.08 -4.50
CA ASP A 174 14.14 -0.13 -3.73
C ASP A 174 14.26 1.10 -2.83
N SER A 175 15.16 1.11 -1.88
CA SER A 175 15.31 2.19 -0.92
C SER A 175 16.62 2.97 -1.13
N LYS A 176 16.53 4.28 -1.25
CA LYS A 176 17.72 5.17 -1.20
C LYS A 176 18.38 5.20 0.19
N ARG A 177 17.69 4.72 1.23
CA ARG A 177 18.11 4.83 2.63
C ARG A 177 18.37 3.47 3.26
N GLU A 178 19.15 3.49 4.32
CA GLU A 178 19.53 2.28 5.05
C GLU A 178 18.34 1.64 5.80
N LEU A 179 18.51 0.38 6.13
CA LEU A 179 17.59 -0.37 6.99
C LEU A 179 17.31 0.39 8.29
N GLY A 180 16.04 0.54 8.65
CA GLY A 180 15.63 1.19 9.87
C GLY A 180 15.79 2.72 9.89
N SER A 181 16.08 3.33 8.74
CA SER A 181 16.26 4.79 8.64
C SER A 181 15.01 5.61 8.94
N ARG A 182 13.83 5.02 8.79
CA ARG A 182 12.52 5.67 8.87
C ARG A 182 12.39 6.87 7.93
N ILE A 183 13.00 6.75 6.74
CA ILE A 183 12.95 7.79 5.70
C ILE A 183 12.44 7.14 4.42
N ASP A 184 11.31 7.65 3.95
CA ASP A 184 10.69 7.24 2.71
C ASP A 184 11.37 7.92 1.52
N ARG A 185 12.15 7.15 0.76
CA ARG A 185 12.81 7.58 -0.49
C ARG A 185 13.02 6.37 -1.39
N HIS A 186 12.15 6.24 -2.40
CA HIS A 186 12.20 5.18 -3.39
C HIS A 186 13.42 5.29 -4.31
N GLU A 187 13.96 4.15 -4.68
CA GLU A 187 15.02 3.99 -5.68
C GLU A 187 14.62 2.93 -6.70
N HIS A 188 15.24 2.94 -7.86
CA HIS A 188 15.07 1.92 -8.89
C HIS A 188 15.53 0.55 -8.41
N ILE A 189 14.88 -0.49 -8.89
CA ILE A 189 15.12 -1.88 -8.49
C ILE A 189 16.59 -2.27 -8.64
N GLY A 190 17.20 -2.68 -7.53
CA GLY A 190 18.59 -3.11 -7.46
C GLY A 190 19.61 -1.98 -7.43
N ARG A 191 19.17 -0.71 -7.41
CA ARG A 191 20.06 0.46 -7.31
C ARG A 191 20.10 1.07 -5.90
N GLY A 192 19.27 0.59 -5.02
CA GLY A 192 19.17 1.04 -3.62
C GLY A 192 19.83 0.09 -2.62
N LYS A 193 19.38 0.20 -1.39
CA LYS A 193 19.95 -0.50 -0.22
C LYS A 193 19.31 -1.87 0.05
N ILE A 194 18.16 -2.16 -0.56
CA ILE A 194 17.56 -3.50 -0.56
C ILE A 194 18.36 -4.38 -1.53
N GLY A 195 18.64 -3.87 -2.73
CA GLY A 195 19.39 -4.58 -3.75
C GLY A 195 18.61 -5.72 -4.39
N LEU A 196 19.23 -6.39 -5.37
CA LEU A 196 18.54 -7.41 -6.19
C LEU A 196 18.09 -8.64 -5.40
N ASP A 197 18.83 -9.03 -4.37
CA ASP A 197 18.51 -10.27 -3.64
C ASP A 197 17.19 -10.16 -2.88
N GLY A 198 16.89 -9.01 -2.26
CA GLY A 198 15.59 -8.79 -1.60
C GLY A 198 14.41 -8.97 -2.56
N PHE A 199 14.53 -8.46 -3.79
CA PHE A 199 13.50 -8.67 -4.81
C PHE A 199 13.49 -10.10 -5.35
N ARG A 200 14.64 -10.79 -5.43
CA ARG A 200 14.72 -12.20 -5.85
C ARG A 200 13.89 -13.08 -4.92
N TRP A 201 14.01 -12.92 -3.60
CA TRP A 201 13.22 -13.70 -2.65
C TRP A 201 11.72 -13.47 -2.87
N LEU A 202 11.31 -12.21 -3.03
CA LEU A 202 9.90 -11.86 -3.18
C LEU A 202 9.29 -12.39 -4.50
N VAL A 203 9.95 -12.18 -5.65
CA VAL A 203 9.36 -12.59 -6.95
C VAL A 203 9.35 -14.10 -7.17
N ASN A 204 10.11 -14.86 -6.36
CA ASN A 204 10.12 -16.33 -6.40
C ASN A 204 9.34 -16.97 -5.26
N ASP A 205 8.72 -16.17 -4.38
CA ASP A 205 7.88 -16.71 -3.32
C ASP A 205 6.55 -17.22 -3.91
N PRO A 206 6.27 -18.53 -3.84
CA PRO A 206 5.07 -19.10 -4.45
C PRO A 206 3.76 -18.58 -3.84
N ARG A 207 3.80 -18.06 -2.61
CA ARG A 207 2.64 -17.48 -1.93
C ARG A 207 2.11 -16.24 -2.66
N PHE A 208 2.97 -15.52 -3.40
CA PHE A 208 2.67 -14.22 -4.01
C PHE A 208 2.63 -14.22 -5.53
N ARG A 209 2.66 -15.40 -6.16
CA ARG A 209 2.69 -15.55 -7.61
C ARG A 209 1.62 -14.74 -8.35
N ASP A 210 0.43 -14.65 -7.79
CA ASP A 210 -0.73 -14.01 -8.41
C ASP A 210 -1.02 -12.60 -7.84
N HIS A 211 -0.15 -12.10 -6.97
CA HIS A 211 -0.30 -10.76 -6.42
C HIS A 211 0.21 -9.70 -7.39
N PRO A 212 -0.53 -8.61 -7.62
CA PRO A 212 -0.04 -7.49 -8.40
C PRO A 212 1.12 -6.79 -7.67
N GLY A 213 2.18 -6.50 -8.42
CA GLY A 213 3.31 -5.68 -7.98
C GLY A 213 3.38 -4.39 -8.79
N LEU A 214 3.42 -3.25 -8.13
CA LEU A 214 3.45 -1.93 -8.74
C LEU A 214 4.77 -1.22 -8.43
N LEU A 215 5.18 -0.35 -9.35
CA LEU A 215 6.38 0.49 -9.23
C LEU A 215 5.96 1.93 -8.91
N GLU A 216 6.56 2.51 -7.90
CA GLU A 216 6.37 3.92 -7.54
C GLU A 216 7.71 4.68 -7.55
N THR A 217 8.65 4.18 -8.35
CA THR A 217 9.95 4.80 -8.55
C THR A 217 9.82 6.07 -9.39
N GLU A 218 10.82 6.94 -9.29
CA GLU A 218 10.90 8.13 -10.12
C GLU A 218 10.87 7.75 -11.61
N LYS A 219 10.11 8.52 -12.42
CA LYS A 219 9.93 8.20 -13.84
C LYS A 219 9.83 9.45 -14.70
N SER A 220 10.42 9.36 -15.87
CA SER A 220 10.31 10.36 -16.92
C SER A 220 9.00 10.20 -17.72
N PRO A 221 8.62 11.19 -18.54
CA PRO A 221 7.36 11.14 -19.28
C PRO A 221 7.22 9.97 -20.26
N ASP A 222 8.32 9.38 -20.72
CA ASP A 222 8.35 8.21 -21.63
C ASP A 222 8.34 6.87 -20.90
N LEU A 223 8.38 6.87 -19.57
CA LEU A 223 8.29 5.70 -18.68
C LEU A 223 9.37 4.63 -18.93
N HIS A 224 10.53 5.02 -19.51
CA HIS A 224 11.59 4.03 -19.80
C HIS A 224 12.13 3.39 -18.52
N GLU A 225 12.16 4.12 -17.40
CA GLU A 225 12.61 3.61 -16.10
C GLU A 225 11.70 2.47 -15.60
N ASP A 226 10.38 2.59 -15.81
CA ASP A 226 9.45 1.50 -15.47
C ASP A 226 9.73 0.24 -16.31
N VAL A 227 10.02 0.42 -17.61
CA VAL A 227 10.40 -0.70 -18.50
C VAL A 227 11.69 -1.36 -18.02
N ASP A 228 12.69 -0.59 -17.60
CA ASP A 228 13.95 -1.10 -17.09
C ASP A 228 13.77 -1.82 -15.74
N ASN A 229 13.03 -1.24 -14.80
CA ASN A 229 12.71 -1.87 -13.52
C ASN A 229 11.95 -3.20 -13.71
N LEU A 230 10.95 -3.23 -14.58
CA LEU A 230 10.21 -4.46 -14.90
C LEU A 230 11.10 -5.52 -15.55
N ARG A 231 12.05 -5.11 -16.42
CA ARG A 231 13.02 -6.02 -17.01
C ARG A 231 13.93 -6.64 -15.94
N VAL A 232 14.39 -5.82 -14.99
CA VAL A 232 15.19 -6.31 -13.86
C VAL A 232 14.39 -7.31 -13.03
N LEU A 233 13.17 -6.96 -12.58
CA LEU A 233 12.32 -7.88 -11.81
C LEU A 233 12.09 -9.21 -12.53
N ARG A 234 11.74 -9.17 -13.82
CA ARG A 234 11.53 -10.39 -14.63
C ARG A 234 12.80 -11.24 -14.75
N SER A 235 13.98 -10.62 -14.76
CA SER A 235 15.25 -11.37 -14.82
C SER A 235 15.59 -12.10 -13.53
N LEU A 236 14.93 -11.77 -12.42
CA LEU A 236 15.11 -12.42 -11.13
C LEU A 236 14.21 -13.65 -10.94
N VAL A 237 13.18 -13.80 -11.76
CA VAL A 237 12.25 -14.94 -11.69
C VAL A 237 12.97 -16.22 -12.13
N GLU A 238 12.98 -17.22 -11.24
CA GLU A 238 13.54 -18.55 -11.52
C GLU A 238 12.51 -19.39 -12.29
N GLN A 239 13.02 -20.23 -13.23
CA GLN A 239 12.19 -21.08 -14.09
C GLN A 239 11.82 -22.39 -13.40
#